data_69a7406cac2f66c50e6494535dd5bb19
#
_entry.id   69a7406cac2f66c50e6494535dd5bb19
#
_cell.length_a   1.000
_cell.length_b   1.000
_cell.length_c   1.000
_cell.angle_alpha   90.00
_cell.angle_beta   90.00
_cell.angle_gamma   90.00
#
_symmetry.space_group_name_H-M   'P 1'
#
loop_
_entity.id
_entity.type
_entity.pdbx_description
1 polymer ?
#
loop_
_entity_poly.entity_id
_entity_poly.type
_entity_poly.pdbx_seq_one_letter_code
_entity_poly.pdbx_strand_id
1 'polypeptide(L)'
;MGFGLLFAGYTMLLVWGMAIDPSIGLGFDILPDLVAYLLFWKGLHGLRPYSKNFVYARYLTIPLLAAGGITFAAQSVALLGKFVPAIAKHWELLLTVINTVDTISVPLLLFFHAYLCLGIRELAAEVELPKIVSRTKVAIVLSSVYYFGQLLVGMVPLPGFIHMMLVLLTFIVYFYYLYMLYSCYMHIVYADEEPKEVFNPLMSLLEKMKKKDSDDE
;
A
#
# COMPACT_ATOMS: atom_id res chain seq x y z
N MET A 1 17.56 0.34 0.92
CA MET A 1 16.58 -0.75 0.57
C MET A 1 15.17 -0.58 1.16
N GLY A 2 14.92 0.26 2.18
CA GLY A 2 13.60 0.39 2.83
C GLY A 2 12.47 0.82 1.89
N PHE A 3 12.66 1.84 1.06
CA PHE A 3 11.64 2.33 0.12
C PHE A 3 11.26 1.32 -0.97
N GLY A 4 12.20 0.49 -1.45
CA GLY A 4 11.89 -0.56 -2.41
C GLY A 4 10.95 -1.62 -1.83
N LEU A 5 11.11 -1.98 -0.55
CA LEU A 5 10.20 -2.90 0.14
C LEU A 5 8.83 -2.28 0.40
N LEU A 6 8.78 -0.96 0.72
CA LEU A 6 7.51 -0.24 0.84
C LEU A 6 6.78 -0.18 -0.51
N PHE A 7 7.50 0.13 -1.59
CA PHE A 7 6.92 0.11 -2.93
C PHE A 7 6.37 -1.28 -3.29
N ALA A 8 7.16 -2.35 -3.08
CA ALA A 8 6.71 -3.73 -3.32
C ALA A 8 5.49 -4.09 -2.45
N GLY A 9 5.47 -3.68 -1.16
CA GLY A 9 4.31 -3.88 -0.30
C GLY A 9 3.06 -3.17 -0.82
N TYR A 10 3.20 -1.93 -1.29
CA TYR A 10 2.07 -1.21 -1.90
C TYR A 10 1.57 -1.89 -3.19
N THR A 11 2.46 -2.46 -4.01
CA THR A 11 2.01 -3.21 -5.20
C THR A 11 1.23 -4.47 -4.84
N MET A 12 1.51 -5.08 -3.67
CA MET A 12 0.77 -6.25 -3.18
C MET A 12 -0.61 -5.90 -2.61
N LEU A 13 -0.85 -4.65 -2.17
CA LEU A 13 -2.18 -4.18 -1.76
C LEU A 13 -3.16 -4.01 -2.93
N LEU A 14 -2.70 -4.15 -4.18
CA LEU A 14 -3.61 -4.16 -5.32
C LEU A 14 -4.49 -5.40 -5.22
N VAL A 15 -5.79 -5.18 -5.10
CA VAL A 15 -6.77 -6.25 -4.94
C VAL A 15 -6.77 -7.15 -6.18
N TRP A 16 -6.17 -8.32 -6.06
CA TRP A 16 -6.25 -9.40 -7.03
C TRP A 16 -7.15 -10.47 -6.44
N GLY A 17 -8.47 -10.16 -6.38
CA GLY A 17 -9.44 -11.03 -5.74
C GLY A 17 -10.15 -11.95 -6.72
N MET A 18 -10.47 -13.14 -6.24
CA MET A 18 -11.40 -14.08 -6.88
C MET A 18 -12.70 -14.11 -6.11
N ALA A 19 -13.82 -13.92 -6.78
CA ALA A 19 -15.13 -14.01 -6.12
C ALA A 19 -15.38 -15.44 -5.63
N ILE A 20 -15.68 -15.59 -4.33
CA ILE A 20 -16.16 -16.84 -3.72
C ILE A 20 -17.66 -16.92 -3.92
N ASP A 21 -18.40 -15.93 -3.45
CA ASP A 21 -19.83 -15.77 -3.67
C ASP A 21 -20.14 -14.31 -4.02
N PRO A 22 -20.40 -14.01 -5.31
CA PRO A 22 -20.73 -12.65 -5.74
C PRO A 22 -22.04 -12.12 -5.16
N SER A 23 -22.98 -12.99 -4.77
CA SER A 23 -24.30 -12.58 -4.27
C SER A 23 -24.22 -11.87 -2.92
N ILE A 24 -23.22 -12.21 -2.11
CA ILE A 24 -22.95 -11.59 -0.79
C ILE A 24 -21.65 -10.77 -0.77
N GLY A 25 -20.97 -10.63 -1.92
CA GLY A 25 -19.72 -9.90 -2.02
C GLY A 25 -18.51 -10.59 -1.36
N LEU A 26 -18.59 -11.91 -1.14
CA LEU A 26 -17.49 -12.66 -0.52
C LEU A 26 -16.44 -13.00 -1.56
N GLY A 27 -15.19 -12.53 -1.32
CA GLY A 27 -14.04 -12.75 -2.17
C GLY A 27 -12.87 -13.43 -1.46
N PHE A 28 -11.89 -13.90 -2.24
CA PHE A 28 -10.60 -14.38 -1.78
C PHE A 28 -9.51 -13.51 -2.40
N ASP A 29 -8.66 -12.93 -1.58
CA ASP A 29 -7.52 -12.15 -2.04
C ASP A 29 -6.34 -13.09 -2.32
N ILE A 30 -5.90 -13.11 -3.60
CA ILE A 30 -4.78 -13.95 -4.06
C ILE A 30 -3.44 -13.41 -3.55
N LEU A 31 -3.33 -12.09 -3.40
CA LEU A 31 -2.17 -11.41 -2.84
C LEU A 31 -2.54 -10.85 -1.46
N PRO A 32 -2.43 -11.67 -0.38
CA PRO A 32 -2.95 -11.27 0.91
C PRO A 32 -2.25 -10.01 1.43
N ASP A 33 -3.04 -9.07 1.96
CA ASP A 33 -2.57 -7.86 2.65
C ASP A 33 -1.52 -8.17 3.72
N LEU A 34 -1.58 -9.37 4.29
CA LEU A 34 -0.60 -9.88 5.22
C LEU A 34 0.84 -9.79 4.67
N VAL A 35 1.05 -10.14 3.39
CA VAL A 35 2.37 -10.09 2.74
C VAL A 35 2.80 -8.62 2.56
N ALA A 36 1.87 -7.75 2.18
CA ALA A 36 2.14 -6.33 2.06
C ALA A 36 2.58 -5.72 3.39
N TYR A 37 1.88 -6.02 4.49
CA TYR A 37 2.25 -5.53 5.82
C TYR A 37 3.58 -6.10 6.34
N LEU A 38 3.94 -7.33 5.99
CA LEU A 38 5.28 -7.88 6.27
C LEU A 38 6.37 -7.11 5.53
N LEU A 39 6.14 -6.76 4.27
CA LEU A 39 7.07 -5.94 3.49
C LEU A 39 7.19 -4.53 4.08
N PHE A 40 6.08 -3.92 4.53
CA PHE A 40 6.11 -2.63 5.24
C PHE A 40 6.90 -2.72 6.53
N TRP A 41 6.66 -3.73 7.36
CA TRP A 41 7.41 -3.97 8.59
C TRP A 41 8.91 -4.03 8.34
N LYS A 42 9.33 -4.80 7.33
CA LYS A 42 10.74 -4.97 6.96
C LYS A 42 11.30 -3.70 6.33
N GLY A 43 10.57 -3.02 5.46
CA GLY A 43 10.97 -1.76 4.84
C GLY A 43 11.19 -0.65 5.86
N LEU A 44 10.22 -0.48 6.78
CA LEU A 44 10.30 0.52 7.85
C LEU A 44 11.39 0.20 8.87
N HIS A 45 11.77 -1.07 9.06
CA HIS A 45 12.91 -1.43 9.90
C HIS A 45 14.21 -0.79 9.37
N GLY A 46 14.43 -0.80 8.07
CA GLY A 46 15.59 -0.13 7.46
C GLY A 46 15.53 1.39 7.49
N LEU A 47 14.32 1.98 7.60
CA LEU A 47 14.12 3.43 7.62
C LEU A 47 14.11 4.04 9.04
N ARG A 48 13.99 3.22 10.09
CA ARG A 48 13.87 3.67 11.48
C ARG A 48 14.97 4.62 11.97
N PRO A 49 16.25 4.51 11.54
CA PRO A 49 17.31 5.40 12.01
C PRO A 49 17.12 6.85 11.56
N TYR A 50 16.39 7.09 10.48
CA TYR A 50 16.27 8.39 9.82
C TYR A 50 15.13 9.26 10.36
N SER A 51 14.08 8.67 10.97
CA SER A 51 12.98 9.43 11.57
C SER A 51 12.21 8.60 12.59
N LYS A 52 11.81 9.24 13.71
CA LYS A 52 10.90 8.64 14.70
C LYS A 52 9.54 8.28 14.10
N ASN A 53 9.10 9.01 13.08
CA ASN A 53 7.83 8.74 12.39
C ASN A 53 7.82 7.38 11.70
N PHE A 54 8.95 6.92 11.16
CA PHE A 54 9.08 5.55 10.63
C PHE A 54 8.98 4.48 11.72
N VAL A 55 9.43 4.79 12.94
CA VAL A 55 9.25 3.88 14.09
C VAL A 55 7.78 3.76 14.46
N TYR A 56 7.03 4.87 14.53
CA TYR A 56 5.59 4.85 14.80
C TYR A 56 4.82 4.14 13.68
N ALA A 57 5.11 4.45 12.41
CA ALA A 57 4.52 3.74 11.27
C ALA A 57 4.77 2.22 11.37
N ARG A 58 5.99 1.80 11.74
CA ARG A 58 6.34 0.40 11.93
C ARG A 58 5.53 -0.27 13.04
N TYR A 59 5.31 0.38 14.18
CA TYR A 59 4.48 -0.18 15.24
C TYR A 59 3.02 -0.37 14.80
N LEU A 60 2.50 0.52 13.96
CA LEU A 60 1.16 0.39 13.40
C LEU A 60 1.02 -0.77 12.40
N THR A 61 2.13 -1.26 11.81
CA THR A 61 2.04 -2.47 10.98
C THR A 61 1.75 -3.74 11.78
N ILE A 62 1.97 -3.76 13.11
CA ILE A 62 1.68 -4.94 13.95
C ILE A 62 0.17 -5.24 13.98
N PRO A 63 -0.70 -4.29 14.41
CA PRO A 63 -2.13 -4.54 14.37
C PRO A 63 -2.67 -4.74 12.96
N LEU A 64 -2.09 -4.08 11.94
CA LEU A 64 -2.45 -4.32 10.54
C LEU A 64 -2.08 -5.73 10.06
N LEU A 65 -0.92 -6.26 10.49
CA LEU A 65 -0.53 -7.66 10.25
C LEU A 65 -1.54 -8.64 10.89
N ALA A 66 -1.95 -8.37 12.12
CA ALA A 66 -2.95 -9.20 12.79
C ALA A 66 -4.30 -9.15 12.05
N ALA A 67 -4.74 -7.95 11.64
CA ALA A 67 -5.95 -7.75 10.84
C ALA A 67 -5.88 -8.50 9.51
N GLY A 68 -4.82 -8.30 8.72
CA GLY A 68 -4.62 -9.01 7.45
C GLY A 68 -4.55 -10.53 7.62
N GLY A 69 -3.95 -11.02 8.72
CA GLY A 69 -3.93 -12.45 9.06
C GLY A 69 -5.33 -13.00 9.34
N ILE A 70 -6.15 -12.28 10.10
CA ILE A 70 -7.54 -12.68 10.40
C ILE A 70 -8.38 -12.68 9.13
N THR A 71 -8.30 -11.62 8.31
CA THR A 71 -9.02 -11.52 7.05
C THR A 71 -8.62 -12.65 6.09
N PHE A 72 -7.31 -12.90 5.94
CA PHE A 72 -6.81 -13.99 5.10
C PHE A 72 -7.29 -15.38 5.59
N ALA A 73 -7.26 -15.63 6.91
CA ALA A 73 -7.76 -16.87 7.48
C ALA A 73 -9.27 -17.04 7.24
N ALA A 74 -10.07 -15.99 7.46
CA ALA A 74 -11.50 -16.01 7.22
C ALA A 74 -11.84 -16.26 5.73
N GLN A 75 -11.15 -15.59 4.82
CA GLN A 75 -11.30 -15.81 3.37
C GLN A 75 -10.87 -17.22 2.95
N SER A 76 -9.81 -17.76 3.54
CA SER A 76 -9.35 -19.14 3.27
C SER A 76 -10.38 -20.17 3.71
N VAL A 77 -10.98 -19.98 4.91
CA VAL A 77 -12.07 -20.83 5.41
C VAL A 77 -13.30 -20.69 4.50
N ALA A 78 -13.64 -19.49 4.08
CA ALA A 78 -14.77 -19.25 3.17
C ALA A 78 -14.55 -19.95 1.81
N LEU A 79 -13.33 -19.94 1.28
CA LEU A 79 -12.98 -20.64 0.05
C LEU A 79 -13.17 -22.17 0.18
N LEU A 80 -12.83 -22.76 1.32
CA LEU A 80 -13.09 -24.16 1.62
C LEU A 80 -14.59 -24.48 1.64
N GLY A 81 -15.44 -23.51 1.96
CA GLY A 81 -16.90 -23.64 1.92
C GLY A 81 -17.46 -23.96 0.52
N LYS A 82 -16.73 -23.68 -0.56
CA LYS A 82 -17.11 -24.13 -1.92
C LYS A 82 -17.10 -25.66 -2.06
N PHE A 83 -16.28 -26.33 -1.26
CA PHE A 83 -16.12 -27.79 -1.32
C PHE A 83 -16.80 -28.49 -0.14
N VAL A 84 -17.05 -27.78 0.97
CA VAL A 84 -17.61 -28.31 2.20
C VAL A 84 -18.89 -27.57 2.57
N PRO A 85 -20.10 -28.11 2.29
CA PRO A 85 -21.38 -27.43 2.53
C PRO A 85 -21.61 -27.01 4.00
N ALA A 86 -21.01 -27.73 4.94
CA ALA A 86 -21.08 -27.37 6.37
C ALA A 86 -20.45 -26.02 6.67
N ILE A 87 -19.37 -25.66 5.97
CA ILE A 87 -18.69 -24.36 6.11
C ILE A 87 -19.49 -23.26 5.40
N ALA A 88 -20.10 -23.56 4.24
CA ALA A 88 -20.88 -22.58 3.48
C ALA A 88 -22.03 -21.96 4.30
N LYS A 89 -22.59 -22.71 5.25
CA LYS A 89 -23.64 -22.20 6.17
C LYS A 89 -23.17 -21.03 7.05
N HIS A 90 -21.86 -20.83 7.18
CA HIS A 90 -21.24 -19.80 8.04
C HIS A 90 -20.65 -18.62 7.24
N TRP A 91 -20.90 -18.52 5.93
CA TRP A 91 -20.35 -17.44 5.11
C TRP A 91 -20.76 -16.05 5.58
N GLU A 92 -21.98 -15.85 6.04
CA GLU A 92 -22.43 -14.55 6.59
C GLU A 92 -21.63 -14.16 7.84
N LEU A 93 -21.33 -15.13 8.71
CA LEU A 93 -20.49 -14.91 9.88
C LEU A 93 -19.06 -14.53 9.47
N LEU A 94 -18.47 -15.24 8.51
CA LEU A 94 -17.14 -14.96 8.00
C LEU A 94 -17.07 -13.57 7.35
N LEU A 95 -18.09 -13.21 6.56
CA LEU A 95 -18.22 -11.88 5.98
C LEU A 95 -18.33 -10.80 7.04
N THR A 96 -19.09 -11.03 8.11
CA THR A 96 -19.19 -10.11 9.25
C THR A 96 -17.84 -9.91 9.93
N VAL A 97 -17.07 -10.98 10.11
CA VAL A 97 -15.70 -10.88 10.68
C VAL A 97 -14.81 -10.05 9.78
N ILE A 98 -14.78 -10.32 8.46
CA ILE A 98 -13.99 -9.59 7.49
C ILE A 98 -14.35 -8.10 7.54
N ASN A 99 -15.62 -7.75 7.38
CA ASN A 99 -16.07 -6.36 7.37
C ASN A 99 -15.77 -5.63 8.69
N THR A 100 -15.84 -6.32 9.82
CA THR A 100 -15.50 -5.73 11.14
C THR A 100 -14.02 -5.43 11.23
N VAL A 101 -13.17 -6.38 10.81
CA VAL A 101 -11.72 -6.20 10.81
C VAL A 101 -11.31 -5.07 9.86
N ASP A 102 -11.88 -5.03 8.66
CA ASP A 102 -11.62 -3.98 7.67
C ASP A 102 -12.01 -2.60 8.22
N THR A 103 -13.19 -2.49 8.86
CA THR A 103 -13.63 -1.23 9.48
C THR A 103 -12.66 -0.75 10.57
N ILE A 104 -12.19 -1.65 11.43
CA ILE A 104 -11.20 -1.33 12.48
C ILE A 104 -9.85 -0.96 11.86
N SER A 105 -9.51 -1.51 10.71
CA SER A 105 -8.24 -1.23 10.03
C SER A 105 -8.19 0.17 9.40
N VAL A 106 -9.34 0.79 9.07
CA VAL A 106 -9.38 2.13 8.45
C VAL A 106 -8.64 3.20 9.27
N PRO A 107 -8.93 3.41 10.58
CA PRO A 107 -8.20 4.39 11.37
C PRO A 107 -6.72 4.02 11.54
N LEU A 108 -6.37 2.74 11.63
CA LEU A 108 -4.98 2.30 11.72
C LEU A 108 -4.21 2.65 10.44
N LEU A 109 -4.83 2.44 9.28
CA LEU A 109 -4.26 2.81 7.97
C LEU A 109 -4.12 4.33 7.84
N LEU A 110 -5.07 5.13 8.33
CA LEU A 110 -4.96 6.58 8.34
C LEU A 110 -3.70 7.03 9.08
N PHE A 111 -3.50 6.54 10.32
CA PHE A 111 -2.32 6.90 11.12
C PHE A 111 -1.04 6.34 10.51
N PHE A 112 -1.07 5.12 9.98
CA PHE A 112 0.08 4.53 9.28
C PHE A 112 0.54 5.42 8.12
N HIS A 113 -0.38 5.85 7.26
CA HIS A 113 -0.06 6.72 6.12
C HIS A 113 0.40 8.11 6.58
N ALA A 114 -0.20 8.66 7.63
CA ALA A 114 0.23 9.94 8.18
C ALA A 114 1.68 9.88 8.69
N TYR A 115 2.02 8.89 9.52
CA TYR A 115 3.40 8.73 10.02
C TYR A 115 4.39 8.38 8.91
N LEU A 116 4.00 7.55 7.94
CA LEU A 116 4.83 7.26 6.78
C LEU A 116 5.18 8.53 5.99
N CYS A 117 4.18 9.36 5.68
CA CYS A 117 4.38 10.61 4.97
C CYS A 117 5.19 11.62 5.78
N LEU A 118 4.97 11.73 7.10
CA LEU A 118 5.77 12.60 7.96
C LEU A 118 7.24 12.16 7.98
N GLY A 119 7.51 10.86 8.09
CA GLY A 119 8.88 10.34 8.03
C GLY A 119 9.56 10.60 6.69
N ILE A 120 8.85 10.38 5.58
CA ILE A 120 9.35 10.70 4.23
C ILE A 120 9.64 12.20 4.11
N ARG A 121 8.74 13.06 4.64
CA ARG A 121 8.90 14.51 4.59
C ARG A 121 10.14 14.97 5.34
N GLU A 122 10.37 14.45 6.55
CA GLU A 122 11.55 14.78 7.35
C GLU A 122 12.82 14.38 6.61
N LEU A 123 12.89 13.14 6.15
CA LEU A 123 14.05 12.63 5.40
C LEU A 123 14.29 13.40 4.09
N ALA A 124 13.23 13.69 3.33
CA ALA A 124 13.33 14.45 2.09
C ALA A 124 13.75 15.91 2.32
N ALA A 125 13.38 16.51 3.47
CA ALA A 125 13.84 17.84 3.84
C ALA A 125 15.33 17.85 4.23
N GLU A 126 15.82 16.82 4.91
CA GLU A 126 17.21 16.65 5.29
C GLU A 126 18.13 16.51 4.07
N VAL A 127 17.68 15.78 3.03
CA VAL A 127 18.44 15.59 1.77
C VAL A 127 18.08 16.63 0.69
N GLU A 128 17.46 17.75 1.07
CA GLU A 128 17.13 18.88 0.20
C GLU A 128 16.31 18.53 -1.06
N LEU A 129 15.29 17.66 -0.94
CA LEU A 129 14.39 17.24 -2.02
C LEU A 129 13.00 17.92 -1.92
N PRO A 130 12.86 19.23 -2.24
CA PRO A 130 11.62 19.99 -2.02
C PRO A 130 10.41 19.43 -2.79
N LYS A 131 10.64 18.78 -3.93
CA LYS A 131 9.58 18.14 -4.72
C LYS A 131 8.94 16.96 -3.96
N ILE A 132 9.74 16.15 -3.25
CA ILE A 132 9.23 15.04 -2.43
C ILE A 132 8.49 15.59 -1.21
N VAL A 133 9.04 16.62 -0.55
CA VAL A 133 8.38 17.32 0.56
C VAL A 133 6.99 17.84 0.17
N SER A 134 6.85 18.43 -1.02
CA SER A 134 5.54 18.88 -1.50
C SER A 134 4.58 17.72 -1.77
N ARG A 135 5.07 16.63 -2.36
CA ARG A 135 4.26 15.43 -2.62
C ARG A 135 3.72 14.77 -1.35
N THR A 136 4.51 14.73 -0.27
CA THR A 136 4.04 14.17 1.01
C THR A 136 2.89 14.96 1.60
N LYS A 137 2.86 16.30 1.44
CA LYS A 137 1.72 17.12 1.88
C LYS A 137 0.45 16.74 1.13
N VAL A 138 0.52 16.58 -0.18
CA VAL A 138 -0.61 16.14 -1.01
C VAL A 138 -1.05 14.73 -0.62
N ALA A 139 -0.10 13.81 -0.38
CA ALA A 139 -0.41 12.44 0.04
C ALA A 139 -1.17 12.41 1.37
N ILE A 140 -0.77 13.22 2.37
CA ILE A 140 -1.46 13.31 3.66
C ILE A 140 -2.90 13.79 3.48
N VAL A 141 -3.10 14.87 2.72
CA VAL A 141 -4.45 15.40 2.48
C VAL A 141 -5.31 14.38 1.75
N LEU A 142 -4.78 13.79 0.69
CA LEU A 142 -5.50 12.83 -0.14
C LEU A 142 -5.91 11.58 0.65
N SER A 143 -4.99 11.00 1.44
CA SER A 143 -5.30 9.86 2.30
C SER A 143 -6.26 10.23 3.43
N SER A 144 -6.14 11.42 4.02
CA SER A 144 -7.09 11.87 5.04
C SER A 144 -8.50 11.95 4.49
N VAL A 145 -8.70 12.59 3.33
CA VAL A 145 -10.01 12.67 2.68
C VAL A 145 -10.56 11.27 2.37
N TYR A 146 -9.72 10.37 1.87
CA TYR A 146 -10.12 9.01 1.55
C TYR A 146 -10.57 8.23 2.80
N TYR A 147 -9.74 8.17 3.86
CA TYR A 147 -10.06 7.38 5.04
C TYR A 147 -11.22 7.97 5.85
N PHE A 148 -11.35 9.30 5.92
CA PHE A 148 -12.54 9.92 6.50
C PHE A 148 -13.80 9.60 5.68
N GLY A 149 -13.70 9.59 4.36
CA GLY A 149 -14.79 9.15 3.49
C GLY A 149 -15.21 7.70 3.75
N GLN A 150 -14.24 6.79 3.91
CA GLN A 150 -14.50 5.39 4.25
C GLN A 150 -15.20 5.24 5.61
N LEU A 151 -14.75 5.98 6.63
CA LEU A 151 -15.41 5.98 7.95
C LEU A 151 -16.85 6.49 7.87
N LEU A 152 -17.10 7.56 7.12
CA LEU A 152 -18.44 8.10 6.93
C LEU A 152 -19.39 7.10 6.26
N VAL A 153 -18.91 6.40 5.22
CA VAL A 153 -19.70 5.35 4.54
C VAL A 153 -20.04 4.20 5.48
N GLY A 154 -19.14 3.82 6.37
CA GLY A 154 -19.40 2.80 7.38
C GLY A 154 -20.40 3.21 8.47
N MET A 155 -20.60 4.52 8.69
CA MET A 155 -21.46 5.05 9.75
C MET A 155 -22.84 5.51 9.28
N VAL A 156 -22.95 5.98 8.03
CA VAL A 156 -24.16 6.62 7.50
C VAL A 156 -24.48 6.03 6.13
N PRO A 157 -25.74 5.63 5.86
CA PRO A 157 -26.16 5.21 4.53
C PRO A 157 -26.05 6.39 3.56
N LEU A 158 -25.04 6.36 2.70
CA LEU A 158 -24.78 7.41 1.72
C LEU A 158 -25.30 7.00 0.33
N PRO A 159 -25.66 7.97 -0.53
CA PRO A 159 -26.06 7.70 -1.92
C PRO A 159 -24.99 6.92 -2.70
N GLY A 160 -25.41 6.03 -3.61
CA GLY A 160 -24.51 5.14 -4.35
C GLY A 160 -23.42 5.87 -5.16
N PHE A 161 -23.68 7.10 -5.62
CA PHE A 161 -22.67 7.88 -6.33
C PHE A 161 -21.45 8.25 -5.44
N ILE A 162 -21.65 8.40 -4.12
CA ILE A 162 -20.55 8.67 -3.17
C ILE A 162 -19.65 7.43 -3.05
N HIS A 163 -20.24 6.22 -3.03
CA HIS A 163 -19.46 4.97 -3.05
C HIS A 163 -18.61 4.88 -4.32
N MET A 164 -19.16 5.22 -5.48
CA MET A 164 -18.41 5.23 -6.73
C MET A 164 -17.27 6.25 -6.71
N MET A 165 -17.50 7.45 -6.15
CA MET A 165 -16.44 8.46 -5.97
C MET A 165 -15.33 7.97 -5.05
N LEU A 166 -15.66 7.26 -3.96
CA LEU A 166 -14.65 6.68 -3.07
C LEU A 166 -13.85 5.57 -3.74
N VAL A 167 -14.47 4.74 -4.57
CA VAL A 167 -13.75 3.73 -5.37
C VAL A 167 -12.75 4.40 -6.31
N LEU A 168 -13.16 5.45 -7.02
CA LEU A 168 -12.24 6.23 -7.87
C LEU A 168 -11.11 6.87 -7.06
N LEU A 169 -11.43 7.42 -5.89
CA LEU A 169 -10.45 8.02 -4.99
C LEU A 169 -9.45 6.98 -4.47
N THR A 170 -9.88 5.72 -4.25
CA THR A 170 -8.96 4.61 -3.89
C THR A 170 -7.85 4.45 -4.91
N PHE A 171 -8.20 4.41 -6.20
CA PHE A 171 -7.19 4.30 -7.26
C PHE A 171 -6.25 5.50 -7.30
N ILE A 172 -6.80 6.73 -7.14
CA ILE A 172 -5.99 7.95 -7.12
C ILE A 172 -5.00 7.92 -5.95
N VAL A 173 -5.46 7.61 -4.73
CA VAL A 173 -4.62 7.51 -3.54
C VAL A 173 -3.54 6.44 -3.74
N TYR A 174 -3.94 5.27 -4.20
CA TYR A 174 -3.07 4.13 -4.41
C TYR A 174 -1.93 4.45 -5.40
N PHE A 175 -2.25 4.91 -6.61
CA PHE A 175 -1.25 5.25 -7.62
C PHE A 175 -0.38 6.44 -7.20
N TYR A 176 -0.94 7.39 -6.44
CA TYR A 176 -0.18 8.51 -5.90
C TYR A 176 0.88 8.04 -4.90
N TYR A 177 0.53 7.11 -4.00
CA TYR A 177 1.50 6.52 -3.07
C TYR A 177 2.58 5.71 -3.78
N LEU A 178 2.21 4.89 -4.76
CA LEU A 178 3.18 4.17 -5.58
C LEU A 178 4.18 5.12 -6.25
N TYR A 179 3.67 6.18 -6.87
CA TYR A 179 4.50 7.19 -7.51
C TYR A 179 5.42 7.91 -6.51
N MET A 180 4.90 8.27 -5.35
CA MET A 180 5.68 8.91 -4.28
C MET A 180 6.79 7.99 -3.77
N LEU A 181 6.47 6.74 -3.44
CA LEU A 181 7.45 5.77 -2.95
C LEU A 181 8.50 5.42 -3.99
N TYR A 182 8.11 5.27 -5.25
CA TYR A 182 9.04 5.11 -6.36
C TYR A 182 9.98 6.31 -6.49
N SER A 183 9.44 7.52 -6.37
CA SER A 183 10.26 8.74 -6.39
C SER A 183 11.25 8.79 -5.22
N CYS A 184 10.85 8.36 -4.02
CA CYS A 184 11.76 8.25 -2.87
C CYS A 184 12.84 7.21 -3.12
N TYR A 185 12.48 6.05 -3.66
CA TYR A 185 13.42 4.98 -3.99
C TYR A 185 14.49 5.42 -4.99
N MET A 186 14.11 6.24 -5.98
CA MET A 186 15.02 6.71 -7.03
C MET A 186 15.91 7.88 -6.61
N HIS A 187 15.46 8.72 -5.66
CA HIS A 187 16.16 9.98 -5.37
C HIS A 187 16.80 10.03 -3.98
N ILE A 188 16.35 9.18 -3.05
CA ILE A 188 16.94 9.13 -1.70
C ILE A 188 18.01 8.05 -1.69
N VAL A 189 19.27 8.46 -1.80
CA VAL A 189 20.45 7.60 -1.65
C VAL A 189 20.88 7.66 -0.19
N TYR A 190 21.09 6.52 0.43
CA TYR A 190 21.60 6.46 1.80
C TYR A 190 23.11 6.76 1.81
N ALA A 191 23.56 7.49 2.83
CA ALA A 191 24.96 7.91 2.96
C ALA A 191 25.97 6.73 2.98
N ASP A 192 25.50 5.54 3.37
CA ASP A 192 26.31 4.32 3.45
C ASP A 192 26.23 3.44 2.17
N GLU A 193 25.41 3.81 1.21
CA GLU A 193 25.35 3.12 -0.08
C GLU A 193 26.10 3.97 -1.11
N GLU A 194 27.20 3.46 -1.65
CA GLU A 194 27.78 4.04 -2.86
C GLU A 194 26.68 4.16 -3.91
N PRO A 195 26.58 5.30 -4.64
CA PRO A 195 25.56 5.48 -5.65
C PRO A 195 25.67 4.34 -6.64
N LYS A 196 24.81 3.33 -6.49
CA LYS A 196 24.68 2.28 -7.49
C LYS A 196 24.25 2.98 -8.76
N GLU A 197 25.08 2.87 -9.80
CA GLU A 197 24.70 3.30 -11.13
C GLU A 197 23.29 2.75 -11.38
N VAL A 198 22.33 3.66 -11.44
CA VAL A 198 20.92 3.30 -11.67
C VAL A 198 20.87 2.71 -13.05
N PHE A 199 20.88 1.38 -13.15
CA PHE A 199 20.69 0.69 -14.41
C PHE A 199 19.33 1.11 -14.97
N ASN A 200 19.35 2.13 -15.80
CA ASN A 200 18.19 2.55 -16.57
C ASN A 200 18.20 1.76 -17.89
N PRO A 201 17.35 0.74 -18.02
CA PRO A 201 17.33 -0.10 -19.24
C PRO A 201 17.05 0.71 -20.50
N LEU A 202 16.30 1.83 -20.40
CA LEU A 202 16.07 2.75 -21.52
C LEU A 202 17.33 3.50 -21.93
N MET A 203 18.13 3.99 -20.95
CA MET A 203 19.39 4.68 -21.26
C MET A 203 20.40 3.74 -21.84
N SER A 204 20.50 2.50 -21.36
CA SER A 204 21.42 1.50 -21.92
C SER A 204 21.03 1.07 -23.35
N LEU A 205 19.74 1.09 -23.68
CA LEU A 205 19.27 0.86 -25.05
C LEU A 205 19.57 2.05 -25.97
N LEU A 206 19.36 3.29 -25.49
CA LEU A 206 19.68 4.52 -26.24
C LEU A 206 21.18 4.65 -26.51
N GLU A 207 22.03 4.32 -25.55
CA GLU A 207 23.48 4.30 -25.72
C GLU A 207 23.94 3.24 -26.75
N LYS A 208 23.32 2.04 -26.71
CA LYS A 208 23.58 1.00 -27.71
C LYS A 208 23.17 1.39 -29.12
N MET A 209 22.03 2.07 -29.26
CA MET A 209 21.58 2.58 -30.56
C MET A 209 22.51 3.67 -31.08
N LYS A 210 22.90 4.64 -30.22
CA LYS A 210 23.81 5.73 -30.60
C LYS A 210 25.22 5.22 -30.99
N LYS A 211 25.70 4.16 -30.33
CA LYS A 211 26.98 3.55 -30.66
C LYS A 211 26.96 2.82 -31.99
N LYS A 212 25.82 2.20 -32.35
CA LYS A 212 25.66 1.52 -33.64
C LYS A 212 25.65 2.52 -34.80
N ASP A 213 25.02 3.69 -34.63
CA ASP A 213 24.99 4.74 -35.68
C ASP A 213 26.37 5.38 -35.88
N SER A 214 27.28 5.35 -34.89
CA SER A 214 28.64 5.89 -35.00
C SER A 214 29.65 4.86 -35.60
N ASP A 215 29.33 3.59 -35.62
CA ASP A 215 30.16 2.54 -36.22
C ASP A 215 29.81 2.30 -37.69
N ASP A 216 28.70 2.88 -38.20
CA ASP A 216 28.21 2.78 -39.57
C ASP A 216 28.55 4.03 -40.43
N GLU A 217 29.23 5.09 -39.86
CA GLU A 217 29.86 6.23 -40.55
C GLU A 217 31.39 6.04 -40.72
#